data_764f8748f08cd34889629a2afc6b34d3
#
_entry.id   764f8748f08cd34889629a2afc6b34d3
#
_cell.length_a   1.000
_cell.length_b   1.000
_cell.length_c   1.000
_cell.angle_alpha   90.00
_cell.angle_beta   90.00
_cell.angle_gamma   90.00
#
_symmetry.space_group_name_H-M   'P 1'
#
loop_
_entity.id
_entity.type
_entity.pdbx_description
1 polymer ?
#
loop_
_entity_poly.entity_id
_entity_poly.type
_entity_poly.pdbx_seq_one_letter_code
_entity_poly.pdbx_strand_id
1 'polypeptide(L)'
;MRTPGSRLRDAVLGAPQETERLRRLSLPRRQAMPVFGADGVSSLAYSPDEVVMVLALAGTAALSLAPWVGLLIAVTLLLVVGTYRYNLREVARSGGDFQVVSDRLGPRAGTAAGVSLLFDFVLTAAVSAAAASSYLVTLLPALVGHRVEVCLVIIAVLTAVHLRGIGLIGLLNPVPAYLFVLLVAVLVVVGLAQDAAGTLGRAASADYGIQPGRQVESVVTGAGLALLVLRAFSSGAVGLTGVESVSNSARFFRRPRARGASQTLLAMGLVSAVFLVAVLHLVRATGAVVVMDPRQLVIDGAAAPADLHQMPLLAQVSRAVFGDGLLGALVPIATVLVLLVAPAAAYSGFPVLASAMARRGYLPVHLNARLNRAVYANAVLLLGAAACAVVLAFGAQVNDLIQLYVLGVLFSMSLTQAAVIRTRHRSIRLVLDRLPRRRLIRDQLVTCVGFAATVLGLLIVLVTKLVQGAWVTVLVVVVGTWLCLRIKSHAKLACAFCSGVPSFHGLLK
;
A
#
# COMPACT_ATOMS: atom_id res chain seq x y z
N MET A 1 -9.24 40.86 18.73
CA MET A 1 -10.13 40.63 17.55
C MET A 1 -9.40 39.71 16.58
N ARG A 2 -10.01 38.57 16.16
CA ARG A 2 -9.40 37.68 15.17
C ARG A 2 -9.64 38.24 13.77
N THR A 3 -8.59 38.40 12.97
CA THR A 3 -8.67 38.90 11.60
C THR A 3 -9.48 37.95 10.69
N PRO A 4 -10.15 38.39 9.62
CA PRO A 4 -10.88 37.52 8.68
C PRO A 4 -10.00 36.39 8.14
N GLY A 5 -8.71 36.66 7.85
CA GLY A 5 -7.74 35.64 7.41
C GLY A 5 -7.41 34.59 8.47
N SER A 6 -7.48 34.93 9.78
CA SER A 6 -7.32 33.94 10.85
C SER A 6 -8.53 33.00 10.97
N ARG A 7 -9.77 33.50 10.70
CA ARG A 7 -10.99 32.69 10.69
C ARG A 7 -11.02 31.70 9.52
N LEU A 8 -10.62 32.15 8.33
CA LEU A 8 -10.53 31.28 7.15
C LEU A 8 -9.46 30.21 7.37
N ARG A 9 -8.30 30.60 7.92
CA ARG A 9 -7.23 29.69 8.28
C ARG A 9 -7.65 28.67 9.34
N ASP A 10 -8.41 29.07 10.36
CA ASP A 10 -8.90 28.20 11.42
C ASP A 10 -10.07 27.31 10.91
N ALA A 11 -10.86 27.76 9.94
CA ALA A 11 -11.88 26.97 9.28
C ALA A 11 -11.26 25.85 8.39
N VAL A 12 -10.19 26.15 7.65
CA VAL A 12 -9.51 25.19 6.77
C VAL A 12 -8.58 24.26 7.55
N LEU A 13 -7.78 24.81 8.47
CA LEU A 13 -6.72 24.11 9.17
C LEU A 13 -7.09 23.63 10.59
N GLY A 14 -8.29 23.89 11.09
CA GLY A 14 -8.72 23.59 12.46
C GLY A 14 -8.15 24.56 13.53
N ALA A 15 -8.71 24.56 14.73
CA ALA A 15 -8.21 25.37 15.83
C ALA A 15 -6.88 24.84 16.41
N PRO A 16 -5.98 25.72 16.93
CA PRO A 16 -4.78 25.30 17.62
C PRO A 16 -5.10 24.40 18.81
N GLN A 17 -4.40 23.28 18.96
CA GLN A 17 -4.58 22.35 20.08
C GLN A 17 -3.40 22.41 21.04
N GLU A 18 -3.67 22.23 22.35
CA GLU A 18 -2.65 22.19 23.37
C GLU A 18 -1.67 21.01 23.17
N THR A 19 -0.40 21.26 23.40
CA THR A 19 0.71 20.30 23.19
C THR A 19 0.55 19.02 24.01
N GLU A 20 -0.12 19.07 25.16
CA GLU A 20 -0.41 17.88 25.98
C GLU A 20 -1.48 16.96 25.38
N ARG A 21 -2.50 17.50 24.74
CA ARG A 21 -3.48 16.69 23.97
C ARG A 21 -2.81 15.94 22.84
N LEU A 22 -1.79 16.53 22.22
CA LEU A 22 -1.01 15.95 21.11
C LEU A 22 -0.16 14.74 21.51
N ARG A 23 0.35 14.73 22.77
CA ARG A 23 1.10 13.60 23.34
C ARG A 23 0.19 12.40 23.68
N ARG A 24 -1.12 12.60 23.81
CA ARG A 24 -2.11 11.56 24.19
C ARG A 24 -2.84 10.92 23.02
N LEU A 25 -2.48 11.21 21.75
CA LEU A 25 -3.08 10.64 20.55
C LEU A 25 -2.69 9.15 20.36
N SER A 26 -3.09 8.32 21.33
CA SER A 26 -3.05 6.88 21.18
C SER A 26 -4.48 6.36 21.00
N LEU A 27 -4.71 5.69 19.86
CA LEU A 27 -6.01 5.12 19.51
C LEU A 27 -6.25 3.79 20.25
N PRO A 28 -7.45 3.55 20.78
CA PRO A 28 -7.81 2.22 21.26
C PRO A 28 -7.81 1.25 20.09
N ARG A 29 -7.55 -0.03 20.35
CA ARG A 29 -7.42 -1.06 19.32
C ARG A 29 -8.60 -1.10 18.33
N ARG A 30 -9.84 -0.95 18.81
CA ARG A 30 -11.05 -0.97 17.98
C ARG A 30 -11.08 0.13 16.92
N GLN A 31 -10.41 1.26 17.17
CA GLN A 31 -10.27 2.37 16.22
C GLN A 31 -8.97 2.27 15.40
N ALA A 32 -7.88 1.87 16.04
CA ALA A 32 -6.58 1.76 15.36
C ALA A 32 -6.55 0.63 14.31
N MET A 33 -7.27 -0.47 14.54
CA MET A 33 -7.35 -1.60 13.62
C MET A 33 -7.94 -1.23 12.25
N PRO A 34 -9.12 -0.61 12.15
CA PRO A 34 -9.67 -0.20 10.86
C PRO A 34 -8.91 0.98 10.22
N VAL A 35 -8.32 1.87 11.01
CA VAL A 35 -7.55 3.03 10.47
C VAL A 35 -6.26 2.58 9.79
N PHE A 36 -5.47 1.75 10.46
CA PHE A 36 -4.15 1.34 9.96
C PHE A 36 -4.17 0.02 9.20
N GLY A 37 -5.22 -0.79 9.38
CA GLY A 37 -5.44 -2.03 8.62
C GLY A 37 -6.24 -1.83 7.34
N ALA A 38 -6.91 -0.68 7.16
CA ALA A 38 -7.70 -0.39 5.96
C ALA A 38 -6.86 -0.44 4.68
N ASP A 39 -5.62 0.04 4.73
CA ASP A 39 -4.69 0.04 3.60
C ASP A 39 -4.46 -1.38 3.04
N GLY A 40 -4.14 -2.34 3.91
CA GLY A 40 -3.94 -3.73 3.48
C GLY A 40 -5.22 -4.46 3.06
N VAL A 41 -6.39 -4.08 3.61
CA VAL A 41 -7.66 -4.70 3.20
C VAL A 41 -8.21 -4.07 1.92
N SER A 42 -8.00 -2.76 1.72
CA SER A 42 -8.45 -2.06 0.51
C SER A 42 -7.72 -2.50 -0.76
N SER A 43 -6.53 -3.10 -0.64
CA SER A 43 -5.81 -3.68 -1.79
C SER A 43 -6.58 -4.81 -2.47
N LEU A 44 -7.56 -5.42 -1.79
CA LEU A 44 -8.49 -6.38 -2.40
C LEU A 44 -9.38 -5.77 -3.50
N ALA A 45 -9.52 -4.44 -3.52
CA ALA A 45 -10.30 -3.74 -4.54
C ALA A 45 -9.63 -3.79 -5.93
N TYR A 46 -8.31 -3.98 -5.99
CA TYR A 46 -7.55 -3.92 -7.24
C TYR A 46 -6.54 -5.07 -7.43
N SER A 47 -6.16 -5.79 -6.37
CA SER A 47 -5.23 -6.91 -6.49
C SER A 47 -5.77 -8.06 -7.37
N PRO A 48 -7.06 -8.44 -7.33
CA PRO A 48 -7.63 -9.41 -8.26
C PRO A 48 -7.54 -8.96 -9.72
N ASP A 49 -7.82 -7.67 -9.99
CA ASP A 49 -7.76 -7.08 -11.33
C ASP A 49 -6.34 -7.22 -11.92
N GLU A 50 -5.31 -6.92 -11.13
CA GLU A 50 -3.91 -7.04 -11.50
C GLU A 50 -3.50 -8.48 -11.85
N VAL A 51 -4.00 -9.47 -11.11
CA VAL A 51 -3.74 -10.89 -11.40
C VAL A 51 -4.40 -11.28 -12.73
N VAL A 52 -5.66 -10.93 -12.90
CA VAL A 52 -6.45 -11.32 -14.08
C VAL A 52 -5.95 -10.61 -15.33
N MET A 53 -5.63 -9.30 -15.27
CA MET A 53 -5.07 -8.56 -16.40
C MET A 53 -3.81 -9.21 -16.97
N VAL A 54 -2.92 -9.73 -16.11
CA VAL A 54 -1.71 -10.42 -16.57
C VAL A 54 -2.03 -11.81 -17.13
N LEU A 55 -2.91 -12.57 -16.49
CA LEU A 55 -3.32 -13.88 -16.99
C LEU A 55 -4.05 -13.77 -18.33
N ALA A 56 -4.88 -12.74 -18.50
CA ALA A 56 -5.61 -12.45 -19.74
C ALA A 56 -4.69 -12.26 -20.96
N LEU A 57 -3.43 -11.84 -20.77
CA LEU A 57 -2.47 -11.77 -21.88
C LEU A 57 -2.25 -13.11 -22.58
N ALA A 58 -2.43 -14.23 -21.86
CA ALA A 58 -2.33 -15.59 -22.41
C ALA A 58 -3.67 -16.19 -22.86
N GLY A 59 -4.73 -15.36 -22.88
CA GLY A 59 -6.07 -15.78 -23.27
C GLY A 59 -6.92 -16.33 -22.14
N THR A 60 -8.17 -16.68 -22.44
CA THR A 60 -9.17 -17.10 -21.46
C THR A 60 -8.80 -18.37 -20.68
N ALA A 61 -8.10 -19.32 -21.30
CA ALA A 61 -7.67 -20.57 -20.65
C ALA A 61 -6.77 -20.32 -19.44
N ALA A 62 -5.91 -19.29 -19.50
CA ALA A 62 -4.99 -18.95 -18.43
C ALA A 62 -5.69 -18.37 -17.19
N LEU A 63 -6.92 -17.87 -17.31
CA LEU A 63 -7.71 -17.38 -16.19
C LEU A 63 -8.05 -18.48 -15.17
N SER A 64 -8.01 -19.76 -15.59
CA SER A 64 -8.15 -20.91 -14.70
C SER A 64 -7.07 -20.95 -13.59
N LEU A 65 -5.94 -20.28 -13.80
CA LEU A 65 -4.82 -20.19 -12.84
C LEU A 65 -5.03 -19.09 -11.77
N ALA A 66 -6.01 -18.21 -11.92
CA ALA A 66 -6.21 -17.08 -11.03
C ALA A 66 -6.32 -17.47 -9.53
N PRO A 67 -7.08 -18.50 -9.11
CA PRO A 67 -7.13 -18.93 -7.72
C PRO A 67 -5.78 -19.43 -7.18
N TRP A 68 -4.99 -20.11 -8.02
CA TRP A 68 -3.67 -20.62 -7.63
C TRP A 68 -2.64 -19.51 -7.44
N VAL A 69 -2.66 -18.51 -8.32
CA VAL A 69 -1.84 -17.28 -8.13
C VAL A 69 -2.29 -16.55 -6.88
N GLY A 70 -3.59 -16.43 -6.64
CA GLY A 70 -4.14 -15.88 -5.41
C GLY A 70 -3.68 -16.62 -4.15
N LEU A 71 -3.65 -17.95 -4.19
CA LEU A 71 -3.14 -18.78 -3.09
C LEU A 71 -1.64 -18.52 -2.84
N LEU A 72 -0.83 -18.41 -3.90
CA LEU A 72 0.59 -18.09 -3.78
C LEU A 72 0.82 -16.73 -3.12
N ILE A 73 0.05 -15.71 -3.53
CA ILE A 73 0.09 -14.37 -2.93
C ILE A 73 -0.37 -14.43 -1.47
N ALA A 74 -1.46 -15.13 -1.18
CA ALA A 74 -2.00 -15.27 0.18
C ALA A 74 -0.99 -15.97 1.14
N VAL A 75 -0.34 -17.03 0.69
CA VAL A 75 0.73 -17.72 1.47
C VAL A 75 1.89 -16.77 1.72
N THR A 76 2.34 -16.03 0.70
CA THR A 76 3.41 -15.04 0.84
C THR A 76 3.02 -13.93 1.82
N LEU A 77 1.79 -13.42 1.73
CA LEU A 77 1.25 -12.43 2.68
C LEU A 77 1.29 -12.94 4.12
N LEU A 78 0.81 -14.16 4.36
CA LEU A 78 0.79 -14.75 5.69
C LEU A 78 2.19 -14.99 6.25
N LEU A 79 3.16 -15.37 5.41
CA LEU A 79 4.58 -15.47 5.80
C LEU A 79 5.15 -14.11 6.20
N VAL A 80 4.90 -13.08 5.41
CA VAL A 80 5.34 -11.71 5.69
C VAL A 80 4.69 -11.18 6.97
N VAL A 81 3.37 -11.30 7.11
CA VAL A 81 2.62 -10.93 8.31
C VAL A 81 3.16 -11.66 9.55
N GLY A 82 3.38 -12.97 9.44
CA GLY A 82 3.97 -13.79 10.49
C GLY A 82 5.31 -13.21 10.96
N THR A 83 6.19 -12.91 10.02
CA THR A 83 7.52 -12.33 10.27
C THR A 83 7.43 -10.95 10.92
N TYR A 84 6.59 -10.06 10.38
CA TYR A 84 6.44 -8.71 10.93
C TYR A 84 5.87 -8.71 12.35
N ARG A 85 5.03 -9.66 12.73
CA ARG A 85 4.54 -9.81 14.11
C ARG A 85 5.70 -10.04 15.11
N TYR A 86 6.72 -10.79 14.73
CA TYR A 86 7.93 -10.97 15.55
C TYR A 86 8.81 -9.71 15.56
N ASN A 87 8.83 -8.96 14.46
CA ASN A 87 9.67 -7.78 14.30
C ASN A 87 9.09 -6.52 14.97
N LEU A 88 7.75 -6.46 15.15
CA LEU A 88 7.05 -5.30 15.70
C LEU A 88 7.59 -4.77 17.03
N ARG A 89 8.12 -5.64 17.89
CA ARG A 89 8.70 -5.21 19.17
C ARG A 89 9.93 -4.33 18.95
N GLU A 90 10.76 -4.68 18.00
CA GLU A 90 11.99 -3.93 17.65
C GLU A 90 11.62 -2.63 16.94
N VAL A 91 10.75 -2.69 15.94
CA VAL A 91 10.28 -1.53 15.14
C VAL A 91 9.56 -0.52 16.02
N ALA A 92 8.64 -0.96 16.88
CA ALA A 92 7.90 -0.07 17.78
C ALA A 92 8.77 0.60 18.85
N ARG A 93 9.87 -0.05 19.28
CA ARG A 93 10.84 0.54 20.21
C ARG A 93 11.72 1.59 19.53
N SER A 94 12.15 1.32 18.32
CA SER A 94 13.04 2.22 17.57
C SER A 94 12.32 3.42 16.95
N GLY A 95 11.00 3.39 16.82
CA GLY A 95 10.19 4.49 16.28
C GLY A 95 9.84 4.38 14.78
N GLY A 96 9.98 3.21 14.18
CA GLY A 96 9.62 2.89 12.80
C GLY A 96 10.79 2.32 11.99
N ASP A 97 10.48 1.86 10.79
CA ASP A 97 11.41 1.13 9.93
C ASP A 97 12.65 1.97 9.57
N PHE A 98 12.47 3.25 9.22
CA PHE A 98 13.59 4.16 8.94
C PHE A 98 14.61 4.21 10.08
N GLN A 99 14.15 4.33 11.33
CA GLN A 99 15.03 4.39 12.48
C GLN A 99 15.76 3.07 12.69
N VAL A 100 15.05 1.94 12.62
CA VAL A 100 15.64 0.59 12.75
C VAL A 100 16.75 0.38 11.72
N VAL A 101 16.47 0.68 10.45
CA VAL A 101 17.44 0.51 9.36
C VAL A 101 18.62 1.46 9.53
N SER A 102 18.36 2.74 9.83
CA SER A 102 19.42 3.75 10.02
C SER A 102 20.37 3.41 11.17
N ASP A 103 19.83 2.93 12.29
CA ASP A 103 20.62 2.63 13.50
C ASP A 103 21.38 1.29 13.39
N ARG A 104 20.93 0.35 12.55
CA ARG A 104 21.49 -1.01 12.46
C ARG A 104 22.29 -1.28 11.19
N LEU A 105 21.85 -0.78 10.03
CA LEU A 105 22.53 -0.94 8.74
C LEU A 105 23.32 0.31 8.32
N GLY A 106 23.14 1.40 9.04
CA GLY A 106 23.87 2.65 8.80
C GLY A 106 23.07 3.71 8.04
N PRO A 107 23.62 4.93 7.92
CA PRO A 107 22.91 6.10 7.45
C PRO A 107 22.48 6.01 5.98
N ARG A 108 23.26 5.38 5.10
CA ARG A 108 22.93 5.23 3.67
C ARG A 108 21.73 4.30 3.47
N ALA A 109 21.76 3.12 4.08
CA ALA A 109 20.63 2.17 4.03
C ALA A 109 19.37 2.75 4.68
N GLY A 110 19.51 3.45 5.82
CA GLY A 110 18.40 4.14 6.47
C GLY A 110 17.77 5.20 5.59
N THR A 111 18.59 6.01 4.90
CA THR A 111 18.08 7.04 3.99
C THR A 111 17.35 6.41 2.79
N ALA A 112 17.89 5.34 2.21
CA ALA A 112 17.23 4.61 1.12
C ALA A 112 15.88 4.02 1.56
N ALA A 113 15.80 3.38 2.73
CA ALA A 113 14.54 2.91 3.30
C ALA A 113 13.55 4.05 3.57
N GLY A 114 14.05 5.19 4.09
CA GLY A 114 13.21 6.37 4.35
C GLY A 114 12.64 6.98 3.08
N VAL A 115 13.43 7.13 2.02
CA VAL A 115 12.98 7.64 0.71
C VAL A 115 11.98 6.69 0.08
N SER A 116 12.27 5.38 0.11
CA SER A 116 11.34 4.36 -0.40
C SER A 116 9.99 4.42 0.31
N LEU A 117 9.96 4.53 1.64
CA LEU A 117 8.74 4.67 2.42
C LEU A 117 8.00 6.00 2.16
N LEU A 118 8.71 7.12 1.96
CA LEU A 118 8.07 8.38 1.59
C LEU A 118 7.38 8.27 0.24
N PHE A 119 8.05 7.65 -0.74
CA PHE A 119 7.48 7.42 -2.05
C PHE A 119 6.29 6.45 -2.00
N ASP A 120 6.39 5.39 -1.20
CA ASP A 120 5.32 4.45 -0.90
C ASP A 120 4.05 5.15 -0.38
N PHE A 121 4.16 6.04 0.59
CA PHE A 121 3.02 6.82 1.08
C PHE A 121 2.38 7.73 0.01
N VAL A 122 3.19 8.30 -0.90
CA VAL A 122 2.67 9.08 -2.04
C VAL A 122 1.86 8.19 -2.96
N LEU A 123 2.40 7.01 -3.30
CA LEU A 123 1.74 6.04 -4.17
C LEU A 123 0.49 5.44 -3.53
N THR A 124 0.49 5.16 -2.20
CA THR A 124 -0.69 4.73 -1.46
C THR A 124 -1.84 5.73 -1.62
N ALA A 125 -1.56 7.03 -1.50
CA ALA A 125 -2.58 8.07 -1.68
C ALA A 125 -3.07 8.15 -3.14
N ALA A 126 -2.16 8.07 -4.12
CA ALA A 126 -2.48 8.13 -5.54
C ALA A 126 -3.26 6.90 -6.02
N VAL A 127 -2.81 5.68 -5.68
CA VAL A 127 -3.46 4.41 -6.06
C VAL A 127 -4.86 4.31 -5.46
N SER A 128 -5.00 4.63 -4.17
CA SER A 128 -6.31 4.58 -3.49
C SER A 128 -7.29 5.57 -4.12
N ALA A 129 -6.86 6.79 -4.47
CA ALA A 129 -7.71 7.77 -5.12
C ALA A 129 -8.07 7.35 -6.56
N ALA A 130 -7.10 6.79 -7.32
CA ALA A 130 -7.34 6.29 -8.67
C ALA A 130 -8.30 5.08 -8.67
N ALA A 131 -8.12 4.13 -7.75
CA ALA A 131 -9.03 3.01 -7.58
C ALA A 131 -10.43 3.48 -7.16
N ALA A 132 -10.54 4.41 -6.20
CA ALA A 132 -11.82 4.99 -5.80
C ALA A 132 -12.53 5.66 -6.99
N SER A 133 -11.80 6.39 -7.85
CA SER A 133 -12.37 7.01 -9.04
C SER A 133 -12.90 5.95 -10.03
N SER A 134 -12.22 4.83 -10.21
CA SER A 134 -12.68 3.72 -11.08
C SER A 134 -14.01 3.12 -10.61
N TYR A 135 -14.14 2.89 -9.28
CA TYR A 135 -15.40 2.42 -8.71
C TYR A 135 -16.51 3.47 -8.76
N LEU A 136 -16.17 4.76 -8.56
CA LEU A 136 -17.15 5.86 -8.70
C LEU A 136 -17.67 5.98 -10.13
N VAL A 137 -16.81 5.86 -11.14
CA VAL A 137 -17.23 5.85 -12.55
C VAL A 137 -18.15 4.66 -12.84
N THR A 138 -17.89 3.50 -12.23
CA THR A 138 -18.77 2.33 -12.35
C THR A 138 -20.15 2.56 -11.73
N LEU A 139 -20.23 3.32 -10.63
CA LEU A 139 -21.49 3.66 -9.95
C LEU A 139 -22.20 4.83 -10.60
N LEU A 140 -21.47 5.77 -11.17
CA LEU A 140 -21.94 7.02 -11.76
C LEU A 140 -21.38 7.17 -13.18
N PRO A 141 -22.03 6.59 -14.20
CA PRO A 141 -21.55 6.62 -15.59
C PRO A 141 -21.32 8.05 -16.15
N ALA A 142 -21.98 9.07 -15.59
CA ALA A 142 -21.77 10.47 -15.94
C ALA A 142 -20.32 10.95 -15.68
N LEU A 143 -19.54 10.23 -14.89
CA LEU A 143 -18.13 10.54 -14.59
C LEU A 143 -17.15 9.84 -15.57
N VAL A 144 -17.64 9.09 -16.55
CA VAL A 144 -16.79 8.51 -17.62
C VAL A 144 -16.10 9.67 -18.35
N GLY A 145 -14.79 9.56 -18.54
CA GLY A 145 -13.96 10.63 -19.12
C GLY A 145 -13.38 11.63 -18.10
N HIS A 146 -13.89 11.70 -16.88
CA HIS A 146 -13.44 12.62 -15.83
C HIS A 146 -12.67 11.95 -14.68
N ARG A 147 -12.00 10.82 -14.97
CA ARG A 147 -11.31 10.02 -13.92
C ARG A 147 -10.18 10.80 -13.24
N VAL A 148 -9.41 11.59 -14.00
CA VAL A 148 -8.30 12.39 -13.47
C VAL A 148 -8.83 13.48 -12.54
N GLU A 149 -9.85 14.22 -12.96
CA GLU A 149 -10.45 15.29 -12.18
C GLU A 149 -11.06 14.75 -10.87
N VAL A 150 -11.80 13.64 -10.95
CA VAL A 150 -12.35 12.96 -9.77
C VAL A 150 -11.24 12.56 -8.81
N CYS A 151 -10.15 12.00 -9.33
CA CYS A 151 -9.01 11.59 -8.52
C CYS A 151 -8.33 12.79 -7.83
N LEU A 152 -8.14 13.91 -8.55
CA LEU A 152 -7.57 15.14 -7.98
C LEU A 152 -8.47 15.72 -6.88
N VAL A 153 -9.80 15.73 -7.09
CA VAL A 153 -10.77 16.15 -6.08
C VAL A 153 -10.69 15.27 -4.83
N ILE A 154 -10.62 13.95 -5.00
CA ILE A 154 -10.44 13.01 -3.88
C ILE A 154 -9.19 13.36 -3.09
N ILE A 155 -8.03 13.51 -3.74
CA ILE A 155 -6.76 13.85 -3.07
C ILE A 155 -6.85 15.20 -2.36
N ALA A 156 -7.46 16.20 -2.99
CA ALA A 156 -7.63 17.53 -2.40
C ALA A 156 -8.50 17.47 -1.12
N VAL A 157 -9.64 16.75 -1.17
CA VAL A 157 -10.52 16.52 -0.03
C VAL A 157 -9.79 15.77 1.08
N LEU A 158 -9.09 14.69 0.76
CA LEU A 158 -8.30 13.93 1.73
C LEU A 158 -7.23 14.80 2.39
N THR A 159 -6.50 15.59 1.60
CA THR A 159 -5.49 16.53 2.11
C THR A 159 -6.13 17.56 3.06
N ALA A 160 -7.26 18.16 2.68
CA ALA A 160 -7.98 19.13 3.51
C ALA A 160 -8.48 18.52 4.83
N VAL A 161 -9.01 17.28 4.79
CA VAL A 161 -9.46 16.56 5.99
C VAL A 161 -8.29 16.27 6.92
N HIS A 162 -7.15 15.81 6.37
CA HIS A 162 -5.98 15.47 7.17
C HIS A 162 -5.26 16.70 7.74
N LEU A 163 -5.35 17.86 7.10
CA LEU A 163 -4.89 19.13 7.66
C LEU A 163 -5.63 19.53 8.95
N ARG A 164 -6.88 19.08 9.13
CA ARG A 164 -7.68 19.33 10.35
C ARG A 164 -7.28 18.47 11.54
N GLY A 165 -6.47 17.45 11.34
CA GLY A 165 -5.88 16.64 12.40
C GLY A 165 -6.47 15.23 12.54
N ILE A 166 -5.67 14.35 13.16
CA ILE A 166 -5.92 12.90 13.29
C ILE A 166 -7.22 12.58 14.09
N GLY A 167 -7.67 13.50 14.97
CA GLY A 167 -8.83 13.27 15.84
C GLY A 167 -10.16 13.09 15.11
N LEU A 168 -10.38 13.84 14.03
CA LEU A 168 -11.58 13.71 13.22
C LEU A 168 -11.57 12.43 12.40
N ILE A 169 -10.40 12.04 11.90
CA ILE A 169 -10.19 10.83 11.11
C ILE A 169 -10.46 9.59 11.96
N GLY A 170 -10.00 9.57 13.21
CA GLY A 170 -10.22 8.45 14.13
C GLY A 170 -11.69 8.20 14.45
N LEU A 171 -12.56 9.22 14.36
CA LEU A 171 -13.98 9.09 14.64
C LEU A 171 -14.78 8.55 13.44
N LEU A 172 -14.41 8.94 12.22
CA LEU A 172 -15.13 8.57 10.99
C LEU A 172 -14.62 7.29 10.31
N ASN A 173 -13.37 6.91 10.58
CA ASN A 173 -12.66 5.83 9.87
C ASN A 173 -13.09 4.38 10.20
N PRO A 174 -13.60 4.00 11.38
CA PRO A 174 -13.89 2.60 11.67
C PRO A 174 -14.99 2.00 10.78
N VAL A 175 -16.03 2.78 10.49
CA VAL A 175 -17.25 2.28 9.84
C VAL A 175 -17.00 1.81 8.40
N PRO A 176 -16.38 2.59 7.49
CA PRO A 176 -16.14 2.15 6.13
C PRO A 176 -15.34 0.86 6.01
N ALA A 177 -14.28 0.71 6.82
CA ALA A 177 -13.44 -0.48 6.77
C ALA A 177 -14.16 -1.72 7.28
N TYR A 178 -14.93 -1.62 8.38
CA TYR A 178 -15.73 -2.74 8.86
C TYR A 178 -16.89 -3.07 7.93
N LEU A 179 -17.54 -2.06 7.33
CA LEU A 179 -18.61 -2.24 6.35
C LEU A 179 -18.08 -2.98 5.11
N PHE A 180 -16.92 -2.58 4.59
CA PHE A 180 -16.28 -3.24 3.47
C PHE A 180 -15.98 -4.71 3.77
N VAL A 181 -15.33 -4.99 4.92
CA VAL A 181 -15.01 -6.37 5.34
C VAL A 181 -16.29 -7.20 5.48
N LEU A 182 -17.34 -6.64 6.07
CA LEU A 182 -18.63 -7.33 6.22
C LEU A 182 -19.27 -7.65 4.87
N LEU A 183 -19.36 -6.66 3.97
CA LEU A 183 -20.02 -6.85 2.68
C LEU A 183 -19.22 -7.78 1.75
N VAL A 184 -17.88 -7.72 1.78
CA VAL A 184 -17.06 -8.71 1.05
C VAL A 184 -17.19 -10.10 1.68
N ALA A 185 -17.30 -10.22 3.01
CA ALA A 185 -17.57 -11.50 3.65
C ALA A 185 -18.92 -12.09 3.20
N VAL A 186 -19.96 -11.27 3.17
CA VAL A 186 -21.29 -11.67 2.67
C VAL A 186 -21.21 -12.07 1.20
N LEU A 187 -20.54 -11.28 0.35
CA LEU A 187 -20.31 -11.59 -1.06
C LEU A 187 -19.64 -12.95 -1.23
N VAL A 188 -18.57 -13.22 -0.48
CA VAL A 188 -17.83 -14.48 -0.55
C VAL A 188 -18.68 -15.66 -0.09
N VAL A 189 -19.37 -15.53 1.04
CA VAL A 189 -20.21 -16.63 1.57
C VAL A 189 -21.37 -16.94 0.63
N VAL A 190 -22.10 -15.93 0.18
CA VAL A 190 -23.25 -16.11 -0.74
C VAL A 190 -22.76 -16.60 -2.10
N GLY A 191 -21.70 -16.00 -2.66
CA GLY A 191 -21.16 -16.40 -3.96
C GLY A 191 -20.65 -17.84 -3.96
N LEU A 192 -19.92 -18.29 -2.92
CA LEU A 192 -19.48 -19.68 -2.80
C LEU A 192 -20.65 -20.65 -2.58
N ALA A 193 -21.70 -20.26 -1.87
CA ALA A 193 -22.90 -21.07 -1.70
C ALA A 193 -23.67 -21.22 -3.03
N GLN A 194 -23.80 -20.15 -3.82
CA GLN A 194 -24.40 -20.18 -5.15
C GLN A 194 -23.58 -21.00 -6.14
N ASP A 195 -22.25 -20.90 -6.09
CA ASP A 195 -21.34 -21.71 -6.92
C ASP A 195 -21.50 -23.20 -6.62
N ALA A 196 -21.50 -23.57 -5.33
CA ALA A 196 -21.73 -24.96 -4.90
C ALA A 196 -23.13 -25.49 -5.26
N ALA A 197 -24.15 -24.61 -5.31
CA ALA A 197 -25.50 -24.94 -5.71
C ALA A 197 -25.71 -24.92 -7.25
N GLY A 198 -24.73 -24.47 -8.03
CA GLY A 198 -24.85 -24.29 -9.49
C GLY A 198 -25.79 -23.14 -9.90
N THR A 199 -26.07 -22.20 -9.01
CA THR A 199 -27.00 -21.07 -9.24
C THR A 199 -26.26 -19.73 -9.36
N LEU A 200 -24.92 -19.76 -9.40
CA LEU A 200 -24.11 -18.54 -9.51
C LEU A 200 -24.34 -17.84 -10.87
N GLY A 201 -24.64 -16.55 -10.83
CA GLY A 201 -24.78 -15.73 -12.03
C GLY A 201 -23.47 -15.55 -12.79
N ARG A 202 -23.57 -15.23 -14.09
CA ARG A 202 -22.41 -14.89 -14.91
C ARG A 202 -22.12 -13.39 -14.87
N ALA A 203 -20.85 -13.03 -14.93
CA ALA A 203 -20.46 -11.64 -15.04
C ALA A 203 -20.81 -11.04 -16.42
N ALA A 204 -21.04 -9.74 -16.50
CA ALA A 204 -21.33 -9.05 -17.76
C ALA A 204 -20.22 -9.22 -18.83
N SER A 205 -18.97 -9.42 -18.41
CA SER A 205 -17.83 -9.67 -19.28
C SER A 205 -17.57 -11.15 -19.58
N ALA A 206 -18.41 -12.07 -19.08
CA ALA A 206 -18.17 -13.52 -19.18
C ALA A 206 -18.17 -14.05 -20.63
N ASP A 207 -18.86 -13.35 -21.52
CA ASP A 207 -18.97 -13.73 -22.93
C ASP A 207 -17.96 -12.95 -23.82
N TYR A 208 -17.11 -12.11 -23.22
CA TYR A 208 -16.08 -11.39 -23.97
C TYR A 208 -14.95 -12.35 -24.35
N GLY A 209 -14.63 -12.40 -25.64
CA GLY A 209 -13.43 -13.07 -26.13
C GLY A 209 -12.19 -12.25 -25.78
N ILE A 210 -11.06 -12.93 -25.61
CA ILE A 210 -9.76 -12.27 -25.44
C ILE A 210 -8.89 -12.65 -26.65
N GLN A 211 -8.41 -11.65 -27.39
CA GLN A 211 -7.38 -11.89 -28.40
C GLN A 211 -6.02 -11.96 -27.68
N PRO A 212 -5.32 -13.12 -27.69
CA PRO A 212 -3.98 -13.21 -27.13
C PRO A 212 -3.05 -12.24 -27.86
N GLY A 213 -2.21 -11.52 -27.11
CA GLY A 213 -1.21 -10.65 -27.70
C GLY A 213 -0.22 -11.46 -28.54
N ARG A 214 0.27 -10.91 -29.67
CA ARG A 214 1.21 -11.56 -30.61
C ARG A 214 2.45 -12.20 -29.98
N GLN A 215 2.80 -11.85 -28.76
CA GLN A 215 3.98 -12.38 -28.04
C GLN A 215 3.70 -13.67 -27.25
N VAL A 216 2.47 -14.17 -27.24
CA VAL A 216 2.04 -15.21 -26.26
C VAL A 216 1.81 -16.57 -26.89
N GLU A 217 1.81 -16.71 -28.23
CA GLU A 217 1.70 -18.02 -28.89
C GLU A 217 2.80 -19.03 -28.48
N SER A 218 3.95 -18.54 -27.97
CA SER A 218 5.05 -19.37 -27.45
C SER A 218 4.92 -19.72 -25.95
N VAL A 219 3.95 -19.17 -25.22
CA VAL A 219 3.85 -19.26 -23.74
C VAL A 219 3.16 -20.55 -23.25
N VAL A 220 2.62 -21.37 -24.13
CA VAL A 220 1.93 -22.62 -23.76
C VAL A 220 2.89 -23.73 -23.28
N THR A 221 4.20 -23.54 -23.37
CA THR A 221 5.21 -24.48 -22.89
C THR A 221 5.63 -24.18 -21.44
N GLY A 222 6.05 -25.18 -20.67
CA GLY A 222 6.26 -25.14 -19.22
C GLY A 222 7.04 -23.92 -18.67
N ALA A 223 8.08 -23.44 -19.38
CA ALA A 223 8.82 -22.24 -18.96
C ALA A 223 8.03 -20.94 -19.14
N GLY A 224 7.25 -20.84 -20.22
CA GLY A 224 6.37 -19.70 -20.48
C GLY A 224 5.23 -19.59 -19.47
N LEU A 225 4.62 -20.71 -19.10
CA LEU A 225 3.60 -20.76 -18.05
C LEU A 225 4.14 -20.34 -16.69
N ALA A 226 5.33 -20.81 -16.33
CA ALA A 226 5.99 -20.40 -15.09
C ALA A 226 6.26 -18.88 -15.06
N LEU A 227 6.73 -18.30 -16.17
CA LEU A 227 6.96 -16.86 -16.31
C LEU A 227 5.63 -16.08 -16.20
N LEU A 228 4.55 -16.57 -16.81
CA LEU A 228 3.22 -15.96 -16.72
C LEU A 228 2.73 -15.94 -15.27
N VAL A 229 2.83 -17.07 -14.56
CA VAL A 229 2.47 -17.16 -13.13
C VAL A 229 3.32 -16.22 -12.28
N LEU A 230 4.62 -16.11 -12.53
CA LEU A 230 5.51 -15.17 -11.84
C LEU A 230 5.14 -13.71 -12.13
N ARG A 231 4.77 -13.38 -13.37
CA ARG A 231 4.28 -12.05 -13.74
C ARG A 231 2.95 -11.73 -13.05
N ALA A 232 2.00 -12.67 -13.05
CA ALA A 232 0.71 -12.51 -12.38
C ALA A 232 0.87 -12.38 -10.86
N PHE A 233 1.76 -13.18 -10.24
CA PHE A 233 2.16 -13.03 -8.85
C PHE A 233 2.74 -11.63 -8.59
N SER A 234 3.67 -11.18 -9.43
CA SER A 234 4.30 -9.86 -9.31
C SER A 234 3.28 -8.71 -9.36
N SER A 235 2.31 -8.78 -10.27
CA SER A 235 1.23 -7.80 -10.35
C SER A 235 0.32 -7.83 -9.14
N GLY A 236 -0.16 -9.02 -8.77
CA GLY A 236 -1.03 -9.20 -7.62
C GLY A 236 -0.32 -9.04 -6.26
N ALA A 237 1.02 -8.98 -6.24
CA ALA A 237 1.81 -8.74 -5.02
C ALA A 237 1.52 -7.38 -4.36
N VAL A 238 0.78 -6.49 -5.01
CA VAL A 238 0.17 -5.32 -4.38
C VAL A 238 -0.72 -5.70 -3.19
N GLY A 239 -1.29 -6.88 -3.16
CA GLY A 239 -2.00 -7.43 -2.00
C GLY A 239 -1.11 -7.68 -0.77
N LEU A 240 0.21 -7.60 -0.89
CA LEU A 240 1.16 -7.68 0.24
C LEU A 240 1.35 -6.34 0.95
N THR A 241 0.86 -5.24 0.38
CA THR A 241 1.00 -3.87 0.93
C THR A 241 0.14 -3.68 2.17
N GLY A 242 0.42 -2.63 2.95
CA GLY A 242 -0.29 -2.32 4.19
C GLY A 242 0.31 -2.98 5.44
N VAL A 243 1.20 -3.98 5.30
CA VAL A 243 1.92 -4.57 6.43
C VAL A 243 2.86 -3.55 7.06
N GLU A 244 3.59 -2.80 6.23
CA GLU A 244 4.47 -1.69 6.62
C GLU A 244 3.69 -0.53 7.23
N SER A 245 2.49 -0.23 6.72
CA SER A 245 1.60 0.81 7.24
C SER A 245 1.23 0.55 8.70
N VAL A 246 0.82 -0.68 9.03
CA VAL A 246 0.53 -1.09 10.42
C VAL A 246 1.80 -1.07 11.27
N SER A 247 2.93 -1.54 10.73
CA SER A 247 4.22 -1.58 11.44
C SER A 247 4.69 -0.17 11.83
N ASN A 248 4.72 0.76 10.88
CA ASN A 248 5.14 2.15 11.10
C ASN A 248 4.15 2.94 11.96
N SER A 249 2.87 2.54 11.96
CA SER A 249 1.81 3.12 12.77
C SER A 249 1.72 2.54 14.19
N ALA A 250 2.55 1.55 14.55
CA ALA A 250 2.52 0.89 15.86
C ALA A 250 2.61 1.88 17.05
N ARG A 251 3.27 3.03 16.87
CA ARG A 251 3.38 4.11 17.86
C ARG A 251 2.05 4.76 18.23
N PHE A 252 1.05 4.73 17.35
CA PHE A 252 -0.26 5.33 17.58
C PHE A 252 -1.22 4.41 18.35
N PHE A 253 -0.84 3.15 18.57
CA PHE A 253 -1.63 2.21 19.39
C PHE A 253 -1.47 2.53 20.88
N ARG A 254 -2.54 2.34 21.67
CA ARG A 254 -2.45 2.33 23.15
C ARG A 254 -1.50 1.22 23.61
N ARG A 255 -0.86 1.44 24.77
CA ARG A 255 0.00 0.40 25.38
C ARG A 255 -0.83 -0.85 25.76
N PRO A 256 -0.32 -2.08 25.50
CA PRO A 256 0.99 -2.41 24.90
C PRO A 256 0.97 -2.33 23.37
N ARG A 257 1.68 -1.35 22.79
CA ARG A 257 1.66 -0.97 21.37
C ARG A 257 1.91 -2.14 20.42
N ALA A 258 3.00 -2.88 20.65
CA ALA A 258 3.39 -4.01 19.80
C ALA A 258 2.33 -5.13 19.75
N ARG A 259 1.60 -5.37 20.86
CA ARG A 259 0.53 -6.36 20.92
C ARG A 259 -0.67 -5.93 20.07
N GLY A 260 -1.10 -4.68 20.20
CA GLY A 260 -2.19 -4.11 19.38
C GLY A 260 -1.90 -4.17 17.89
N ALA A 261 -0.73 -3.68 17.47
CA ALA A 261 -0.29 -3.72 16.09
C ALA A 261 -0.13 -5.16 15.56
N SER A 262 0.42 -6.10 16.37
CA SER A 262 0.55 -7.51 16.00
C SER A 262 -0.80 -8.19 15.75
N GLN A 263 -1.82 -7.86 16.54
CA GLN A 263 -3.16 -8.40 16.37
C GLN A 263 -3.86 -7.81 15.15
N THR A 264 -3.63 -6.52 14.87
CA THR A 264 -4.12 -5.86 13.65
C THR A 264 -3.50 -6.48 12.40
N LEU A 265 -2.17 -6.69 12.39
CA LEU A 265 -1.48 -7.37 11.29
C LEU A 265 -2.04 -8.77 11.02
N LEU A 266 -2.28 -9.54 12.09
CA LEU A 266 -2.81 -10.90 11.93
C LEU A 266 -4.23 -10.87 11.36
N ALA A 267 -5.11 -10.04 11.91
CA ALA A 267 -6.50 -9.94 11.46
C ALA A 267 -6.57 -9.45 10.01
N MET A 268 -5.84 -8.37 9.68
CA MET A 268 -5.73 -7.86 8.32
C MET A 268 -5.20 -8.93 7.36
N GLY A 269 -4.06 -9.56 7.69
CA GLY A 269 -3.45 -10.56 6.82
C GLY A 269 -4.32 -11.79 6.58
N LEU A 270 -5.04 -12.29 7.62
CA LEU A 270 -5.97 -13.41 7.46
C LEU A 270 -7.17 -13.03 6.59
N VAL A 271 -7.79 -11.87 6.85
CA VAL A 271 -8.93 -11.37 6.07
C VAL A 271 -8.52 -11.19 4.61
N SER A 272 -7.40 -10.49 4.37
CA SER A 272 -6.92 -10.25 3.00
C SER A 272 -6.56 -11.56 2.28
N ALA A 273 -5.89 -12.50 2.95
CA ALA A 273 -5.53 -13.79 2.35
C ALA A 273 -6.76 -14.61 1.95
N VAL A 274 -7.74 -14.75 2.85
CA VAL A 274 -8.97 -15.51 2.59
C VAL A 274 -9.79 -14.86 1.49
N PHE A 275 -9.99 -13.53 1.56
CA PHE A 275 -10.80 -12.82 0.56
C PHE A 275 -10.15 -12.82 -0.82
N LEU A 276 -8.83 -12.65 -0.90
CA LEU A 276 -8.13 -12.67 -2.19
C LEU A 276 -8.35 -14.01 -2.93
N VAL A 277 -8.15 -15.12 -2.22
CA VAL A 277 -8.34 -16.45 -2.82
C VAL A 277 -9.81 -16.67 -3.19
N ALA A 278 -10.74 -16.32 -2.28
CA ALA A 278 -12.16 -16.51 -2.53
C ALA A 278 -12.69 -15.63 -3.67
N VAL A 279 -12.27 -14.35 -3.73
CA VAL A 279 -12.67 -13.44 -4.82
C VAL A 279 -12.11 -13.92 -6.16
N LEU A 280 -10.84 -14.35 -6.23
CA LEU A 280 -10.27 -14.89 -7.47
C LEU A 280 -10.92 -16.22 -7.89
N HIS A 281 -11.38 -17.02 -6.94
CA HIS A 281 -12.21 -18.19 -7.25
C HIS A 281 -13.55 -17.77 -7.85
N LEU A 282 -14.25 -16.80 -7.25
CA LEU A 282 -15.52 -16.28 -7.76
C LEU A 282 -15.35 -15.58 -9.12
N VAL A 283 -14.26 -14.87 -9.36
CA VAL A 283 -13.91 -14.27 -10.66
C VAL A 283 -13.85 -15.37 -11.73
N ARG A 284 -13.17 -16.49 -11.43
CA ARG A 284 -13.14 -17.63 -12.33
C ARG A 284 -14.52 -18.26 -12.54
N ALA A 285 -15.29 -18.46 -11.46
CA ALA A 285 -16.59 -19.11 -11.51
C ALA A 285 -17.65 -18.27 -12.25
N THR A 286 -17.64 -16.94 -12.08
CA THR A 286 -18.53 -16.00 -12.79
C THR A 286 -18.08 -15.69 -14.22
N GLY A 287 -16.85 -16.06 -14.60
CA GLY A 287 -16.26 -15.71 -15.89
C GLY A 287 -15.91 -14.23 -16.04
N ALA A 288 -15.76 -13.49 -14.94
CA ALA A 288 -15.42 -12.07 -15.00
C ALA A 288 -14.02 -11.83 -15.58
N VAL A 289 -13.91 -10.87 -16.52
CA VAL A 289 -12.69 -10.56 -17.24
C VAL A 289 -12.38 -9.07 -17.21
N VAL A 290 -11.10 -8.74 -17.06
CA VAL A 290 -10.53 -7.41 -17.25
C VAL A 290 -9.18 -7.57 -17.96
N VAL A 291 -8.87 -6.68 -18.90
CA VAL A 291 -7.63 -6.68 -19.69
C VAL A 291 -6.89 -5.34 -19.55
N MET A 292 -5.59 -5.34 -19.85
CA MET A 292 -4.79 -4.10 -19.80
C MET A 292 -5.19 -3.13 -20.91
N ASP A 293 -5.35 -3.62 -22.14
CA ASP A 293 -5.80 -2.83 -23.29
C ASP A 293 -7.20 -3.27 -23.70
N PRO A 294 -8.23 -2.41 -23.60
CA PRO A 294 -9.60 -2.74 -24.01
C PRO A 294 -9.71 -3.33 -25.42
N ARG A 295 -8.80 -2.95 -26.34
CA ARG A 295 -8.77 -3.46 -27.72
C ARG A 295 -8.51 -4.96 -27.82
N GLN A 296 -8.00 -5.60 -26.75
CA GLN A 296 -7.83 -7.06 -26.70
C GLN A 296 -9.13 -7.80 -26.43
N LEU A 297 -10.18 -7.09 -26.01
CA LEU A 297 -11.51 -7.68 -25.85
C LEU A 297 -12.22 -7.77 -27.19
N VAL A 298 -12.88 -8.90 -27.40
CA VAL A 298 -13.78 -9.12 -28.53
C VAL A 298 -15.20 -9.20 -27.99
N ILE A 299 -16.04 -8.26 -28.41
CA ILE A 299 -17.44 -8.16 -28.04
C ILE A 299 -18.24 -8.35 -29.33
N ASP A 300 -19.14 -9.33 -29.37
CA ASP A 300 -19.98 -9.65 -30.54
C ASP A 300 -19.18 -9.81 -31.85
N GLY A 301 -17.97 -10.37 -31.74
CA GLY A 301 -17.09 -10.63 -32.90
C GLY A 301 -16.25 -9.43 -33.35
N ALA A 302 -16.38 -8.26 -32.73
CA ALA A 302 -15.60 -7.07 -33.01
C ALA A 302 -14.66 -6.70 -31.85
N ALA A 303 -13.52 -6.06 -32.16
CA ALA A 303 -12.63 -5.51 -31.13
C ALA A 303 -13.34 -4.40 -30.36
N ALA A 304 -13.23 -4.41 -29.04
CA ALA A 304 -13.83 -3.38 -28.20
C ALA A 304 -13.22 -1.98 -28.46
N PRO A 305 -13.97 -0.88 -28.28
CA PRO A 305 -13.47 0.47 -28.35
C PRO A 305 -12.33 0.70 -27.33
N ALA A 306 -11.35 1.50 -27.71
CA ALA A 306 -10.19 1.79 -26.87
C ALA A 306 -10.55 2.56 -25.56
N ASP A 307 -11.65 3.28 -25.60
CA ASP A 307 -12.20 4.07 -24.49
C ASP A 307 -13.23 3.30 -23.64
N LEU A 308 -13.40 1.98 -23.90
CA LEU A 308 -14.28 1.14 -23.12
C LEU A 308 -13.92 1.19 -21.64
N HIS A 309 -14.86 1.68 -20.83
CA HIS A 309 -14.69 1.61 -19.38
C HIS A 309 -14.92 0.19 -18.88
N GLN A 310 -13.86 -0.47 -18.44
CA GLN A 310 -13.94 -1.79 -17.84
C GLN A 310 -14.31 -1.66 -16.34
N MET A 311 -15.35 -2.39 -15.95
CA MET A 311 -15.77 -2.46 -14.55
C MET A 311 -14.76 -3.28 -13.74
N PRO A 312 -14.31 -2.82 -12.54
CA PRO A 312 -13.43 -3.60 -11.66
C PRO A 312 -14.03 -4.96 -11.30
N LEU A 313 -13.19 -6.00 -11.20
CA LEU A 313 -13.62 -7.39 -10.99
C LEU A 313 -14.50 -7.58 -9.75
N LEU A 314 -14.16 -6.94 -8.64
CA LEU A 314 -14.97 -7.04 -7.41
C LEU A 314 -16.39 -6.50 -7.61
N ALA A 315 -16.57 -5.46 -8.45
CA ALA A 315 -17.88 -4.94 -8.80
C ALA A 315 -18.63 -5.88 -9.76
N GLN A 316 -17.94 -6.51 -10.73
CA GLN A 316 -18.52 -7.49 -11.62
C GLN A 316 -19.01 -8.73 -10.86
N VAL A 317 -18.18 -9.28 -9.96
CA VAL A 317 -18.54 -10.42 -9.10
C VAL A 317 -19.73 -10.05 -8.20
N SER A 318 -19.75 -8.83 -7.63
CA SER A 318 -20.88 -8.38 -6.81
C SER A 318 -22.20 -8.38 -7.59
N ARG A 319 -22.19 -7.91 -8.83
CA ARG A 319 -23.39 -7.94 -9.68
C ARG A 319 -23.77 -9.35 -10.12
N ALA A 320 -22.81 -10.22 -10.39
CA ALA A 320 -23.07 -11.61 -10.72
C ALA A 320 -23.75 -12.37 -9.56
N VAL A 321 -23.36 -12.08 -8.31
CA VAL A 321 -23.91 -12.75 -7.11
C VAL A 321 -25.23 -12.14 -6.65
N PHE A 322 -25.38 -10.81 -6.67
CA PHE A 322 -26.54 -10.10 -6.11
C PHE A 322 -27.49 -9.50 -7.16
N GLY A 323 -27.13 -9.57 -8.46
CA GLY A 323 -27.85 -8.92 -9.56
C GLY A 323 -27.48 -7.44 -9.72
N ASP A 324 -28.03 -6.81 -10.76
CA ASP A 324 -27.75 -5.39 -11.14
C ASP A 324 -28.44 -4.34 -10.27
N GLY A 325 -29.17 -4.76 -9.23
CA GLY A 325 -29.90 -3.86 -8.34
C GLY A 325 -29.02 -3.21 -7.26
N LEU A 326 -29.70 -2.61 -6.29
CA LEU A 326 -29.06 -1.93 -5.17
C LEU A 326 -28.08 -2.86 -4.40
N LEU A 327 -28.43 -4.14 -4.24
CA LEU A 327 -27.58 -5.10 -3.53
C LEU A 327 -26.24 -5.31 -4.25
N GLY A 328 -26.24 -5.42 -5.59
CA GLY A 328 -25.02 -5.49 -6.38
C GLY A 328 -24.14 -4.23 -6.32
N ALA A 329 -24.74 -3.06 -6.02
CA ALA A 329 -24.01 -1.82 -5.84
C ALA A 329 -23.42 -1.62 -4.44
N LEU A 330 -23.88 -2.35 -3.42
CA LEU A 330 -23.42 -2.17 -2.03
C LEU A 330 -21.91 -2.43 -1.86
N VAL A 331 -21.37 -3.48 -2.49
CA VAL A 331 -19.94 -3.80 -2.40
C VAL A 331 -19.09 -2.72 -3.09
N PRO A 332 -19.39 -2.29 -4.33
CA PRO A 332 -18.73 -1.13 -4.94
C PRO A 332 -18.79 0.15 -4.10
N ILE A 333 -19.94 0.47 -3.51
CA ILE A 333 -20.08 1.65 -2.62
C ILE A 333 -19.16 1.51 -1.40
N ALA A 334 -19.18 0.36 -0.72
CA ALA A 334 -18.28 0.13 0.42
C ALA A 334 -16.81 0.15 0.01
N THR A 335 -16.49 -0.28 -1.22
CA THR A 335 -15.15 -0.22 -1.78
C THR A 335 -14.69 1.22 -1.97
N VAL A 336 -15.53 2.10 -2.52
CA VAL A 336 -15.21 3.53 -2.59
C VAL A 336 -14.95 4.09 -1.19
N LEU A 337 -15.82 3.78 -0.23
CA LEU A 337 -15.69 4.30 1.13
C LEU A 337 -14.39 3.83 1.80
N VAL A 338 -14.00 2.56 1.67
CA VAL A 338 -12.73 2.06 2.25
C VAL A 338 -11.52 2.64 1.54
N LEU A 339 -11.56 2.82 0.20
CA LEU A 339 -10.49 3.44 -0.57
C LEU A 339 -10.28 4.93 -0.23
N LEU A 340 -11.32 5.64 0.18
CA LEU A 340 -11.21 7.01 0.70
C LEU A 340 -10.56 7.04 2.10
N VAL A 341 -10.64 5.95 2.85
CA VAL A 341 -10.11 5.85 4.21
C VAL A 341 -8.68 5.26 4.24
N ALA A 342 -8.36 4.36 3.33
CA ALA A 342 -7.07 3.68 3.25
C ALA A 342 -5.85 4.63 3.29
N PRO A 343 -5.84 5.79 2.58
CA PRO A 343 -4.74 6.74 2.64
C PRO A 343 -4.48 7.36 4.00
N ALA A 344 -5.37 7.21 4.99
CA ALA A 344 -5.17 7.78 6.33
C ALA A 344 -3.88 7.29 7.00
N ALA A 345 -3.46 6.05 6.72
CA ALA A 345 -2.18 5.51 7.18
C ALA A 345 -1.01 6.30 6.56
N ALA A 346 -1.06 6.59 5.25
CA ALA A 346 -0.07 7.38 4.54
C ALA A 346 -0.02 8.83 5.03
N TYR A 347 -1.18 9.49 5.13
CA TYR A 347 -1.29 10.87 5.66
C TYR A 347 -0.85 11.00 7.13
N SER A 348 -0.86 9.92 7.89
CA SER A 348 -0.34 9.87 9.26
C SER A 348 1.16 9.54 9.30
N GLY A 349 1.60 8.61 8.45
CA GLY A 349 2.96 8.07 8.40
C GLY A 349 3.96 9.03 7.75
N PHE A 350 3.61 9.56 6.58
CA PHE A 350 4.48 10.45 5.80
C PHE A 350 4.97 11.67 6.60
N PRO A 351 4.09 12.47 7.25
CA PRO A 351 4.55 13.63 7.99
C PRO A 351 5.48 13.29 9.14
N VAL A 352 5.24 12.16 9.80
CA VAL A 352 6.08 11.71 10.90
C VAL A 352 7.43 11.22 10.43
N LEU A 353 7.49 10.49 9.31
CA LEU A 353 8.72 10.02 8.69
C LEU A 353 9.52 11.21 8.14
N ALA A 354 8.88 12.13 7.40
CA ALA A 354 9.51 13.34 6.88
C ALA A 354 10.11 14.19 8.00
N SER A 355 9.37 14.39 9.10
CA SER A 355 9.88 15.06 10.31
C SER A 355 11.06 14.33 10.94
N ALA A 356 11.05 13.00 11.02
CA ALA A 356 12.14 12.21 11.56
C ALA A 356 13.42 12.34 10.70
N MET A 357 13.27 12.34 9.38
CA MET A 357 14.37 12.55 8.43
C MET A 357 14.89 14.00 8.50
N ALA A 358 14.00 15.00 8.60
CA ALA A 358 14.37 16.41 8.74
C ALA A 358 15.16 16.67 10.03
N ARG A 359 14.76 16.07 11.17
CA ARG A 359 15.53 16.16 12.44
C ARG A 359 16.92 15.57 12.33
N ARG A 360 17.15 14.59 11.47
CA ARG A 360 18.48 14.01 11.20
C ARG A 360 19.24 14.75 10.09
N GLY A 361 18.68 15.85 9.56
CA GLY A 361 19.29 16.70 8.53
C GLY A 361 19.23 16.14 7.12
N TYR A 362 18.37 15.16 6.83
CA TYR A 362 18.19 14.58 5.48
C TYR A 362 17.17 15.34 4.64
N LEU A 363 16.27 16.07 5.27
CA LEU A 363 15.22 16.87 4.61
C LEU A 363 15.21 18.30 5.17
N PRO A 364 14.59 19.25 4.46
CA PRO A 364 14.47 20.63 4.92
C PRO A 364 13.77 20.74 6.27
N VAL A 365 14.24 21.65 7.13
CA VAL A 365 13.75 21.85 8.50
C VAL A 365 12.26 22.23 8.55
N HIS A 366 11.75 22.89 7.51
CA HIS A 366 10.33 23.26 7.39
C HIS A 366 9.37 22.07 7.47
N LEU A 367 9.82 20.85 7.11
CA LEU A 367 9.03 19.62 7.24
C LEU A 367 8.95 19.11 8.69
N ASN A 368 9.82 19.61 9.58
CA ASN A 368 9.76 19.35 11.02
C ASN A 368 8.98 20.43 11.79
N ALA A 369 8.62 21.55 11.14
CA ALA A 369 7.90 22.62 11.78
C ALA A 369 6.47 22.17 12.12
N ARG A 370 6.18 22.01 13.41
CA ARG A 370 4.81 21.93 13.91
C ARG A 370 4.36 23.38 14.10
N LEU A 371 3.56 23.92 13.19
CA LEU A 371 2.72 25.06 13.56
C LEU A 371 1.94 24.65 14.82
N ASN A 372 1.52 25.58 15.68
CA ASN A 372 0.78 25.38 16.94
C ASN A 372 -0.41 24.38 16.87
N ARG A 373 -0.30 23.33 16.04
CA ARG A 373 -1.30 22.33 15.67
C ARG A 373 -0.69 20.93 15.73
N ALA A 374 -1.56 19.92 15.88
CA ALA A 374 -1.18 18.51 15.95
C ALA A 374 -0.45 17.97 14.72
N VAL A 375 -0.50 18.70 13.60
CA VAL A 375 -0.17 18.19 12.27
C VAL A 375 1.04 18.94 11.69
N TYR A 376 1.93 18.20 11.05
CA TYR A 376 2.99 18.74 10.20
C TYR A 376 2.37 19.20 8.87
N ALA A 377 1.71 20.35 8.84
CA ALA A 377 0.90 20.82 7.70
C ALA A 377 1.68 20.83 6.38
N ASN A 378 2.95 21.30 6.40
CA ASN A 378 3.79 21.32 5.20
C ASN A 378 4.04 19.93 4.61
N ALA A 379 4.19 18.91 5.47
CA ALA A 379 4.40 17.54 5.02
C ALA A 379 3.10 16.91 4.47
N VAL A 380 1.94 17.25 5.04
CA VAL A 380 0.62 16.82 4.52
C VAL A 380 0.36 17.45 3.15
N LEU A 381 0.66 18.76 2.99
CA LEU A 381 0.53 19.44 1.69
C LEU A 381 1.49 18.87 0.65
N LEU A 382 2.73 18.58 1.06
CA LEU A 382 3.72 17.95 0.17
C LEU A 382 3.24 16.57 -0.31
N LEU A 383 2.69 15.74 0.59
CA LEU A 383 2.13 14.45 0.24
C LEU A 383 1.00 14.59 -0.79
N GLY A 384 0.02 15.49 -0.52
CA GLY A 384 -1.10 15.73 -1.44
C GLY A 384 -0.63 16.24 -2.79
N ALA A 385 0.29 17.23 -2.82
CA ALA A 385 0.85 17.76 -4.07
C ALA A 385 1.62 16.70 -4.85
N ALA A 386 2.43 15.87 -4.19
CA ALA A 386 3.17 14.79 -4.81
C ALA A 386 2.22 13.70 -5.37
N ALA A 387 1.16 13.34 -4.65
CA ALA A 387 0.14 12.41 -5.12
C ALA A 387 -0.62 12.95 -6.34
N CYS A 388 -1.00 14.25 -6.34
CA CYS A 388 -1.58 14.90 -7.52
C CYS A 388 -0.63 14.88 -8.72
N ALA A 389 0.66 15.19 -8.52
CA ALA A 389 1.65 15.15 -9.58
C ALA A 389 1.81 13.76 -10.20
N VAL A 390 1.82 12.72 -9.38
CA VAL A 390 1.88 11.32 -9.84
C VAL A 390 0.60 10.95 -10.61
N VAL A 391 -0.58 11.33 -10.13
CA VAL A 391 -1.86 11.07 -10.82
C VAL A 391 -1.90 11.76 -12.18
N LEU A 392 -1.44 13.01 -12.26
CA LEU A 392 -1.36 13.75 -13.54
C LEU A 392 -0.36 13.11 -14.51
N ALA A 393 0.78 12.65 -14.01
CA ALA A 393 1.82 12.04 -14.85
C ALA A 393 1.37 10.68 -15.44
N PHE A 394 0.53 9.92 -14.73
CA PHE A 394 0.08 8.58 -15.13
C PHE A 394 -1.41 8.52 -15.52
N GLY A 395 -2.10 9.66 -15.67
CA GLY A 395 -3.48 9.72 -16.14
C GLY A 395 -4.49 8.98 -15.25
N ALA A 396 -4.23 8.87 -13.94
CA ALA A 396 -5.04 8.11 -12.97
C ALA A 396 -5.23 6.61 -13.32
N GLN A 397 -4.31 6.04 -14.12
CA GLN A 397 -4.35 4.61 -14.42
C GLN A 397 -3.85 3.80 -13.22
N VAL A 398 -4.76 3.00 -12.64
CA VAL A 398 -4.48 2.23 -11.41
C VAL A 398 -3.33 1.25 -11.63
N ASN A 399 -3.35 0.52 -12.76
CA ASN A 399 -2.33 -0.48 -13.09
C ASN A 399 -0.92 0.13 -13.17
N ASP A 400 -0.76 1.30 -13.82
CA ASP A 400 0.54 1.95 -13.95
C ASP A 400 1.09 2.42 -12.59
N LEU A 401 0.22 2.95 -11.75
CA LEU A 401 0.57 3.37 -10.38
C LEU A 401 0.97 2.18 -9.49
N ILE A 402 0.29 1.04 -9.62
CA ILE A 402 0.59 -0.18 -8.85
C ILE A 402 1.97 -0.74 -9.22
N GLN A 403 2.38 -0.64 -10.49
CA GLN A 403 3.69 -1.11 -10.91
C GLN A 403 4.85 -0.38 -10.21
N LEU A 404 4.66 0.91 -9.90
CA LEU A 404 5.63 1.70 -9.14
C LEU A 404 5.64 1.32 -7.65
N TYR A 405 4.48 0.97 -7.12
CA TYR A 405 4.21 0.85 -5.69
C TYR A 405 4.90 -0.38 -5.06
N VAL A 406 4.68 -1.56 -5.64
CA VAL A 406 5.07 -2.85 -5.05
C VAL A 406 6.58 -2.95 -4.83
N LEU A 407 7.39 -2.43 -5.75
CA LEU A 407 8.85 -2.50 -5.66
C LEU A 407 9.38 -1.71 -4.45
N GLY A 408 8.85 -0.51 -4.22
CA GLY A 408 9.25 0.35 -3.09
C GLY A 408 8.95 -0.29 -1.75
N VAL A 409 7.75 -0.86 -1.60
CA VAL A 409 7.32 -1.56 -0.39
C VAL A 409 8.23 -2.74 -0.08
N LEU A 410 8.41 -3.67 -1.04
CA LEU A 410 9.25 -4.86 -0.84
C LEU A 410 10.71 -4.51 -0.55
N PHE A 411 11.25 -3.44 -1.16
CA PHE A 411 12.60 -2.97 -0.89
C PHE A 411 12.75 -2.46 0.55
N SER A 412 11.86 -1.59 1.02
CA SER A 412 11.88 -1.06 2.38
C SER A 412 11.68 -2.18 3.42
N MET A 413 10.75 -3.11 3.15
CA MET A 413 10.51 -4.28 3.99
C MET A 413 11.74 -5.19 4.10
N SER A 414 12.43 -5.43 2.99
CA SER A 414 13.67 -6.23 2.97
C SER A 414 14.76 -5.60 3.84
N LEU A 415 14.97 -4.28 3.74
CA LEU A 415 15.95 -3.56 4.56
C LEU A 415 15.59 -3.63 6.05
N THR A 416 14.32 -3.48 6.40
CA THR A 416 13.85 -3.57 7.79
C THR A 416 14.08 -4.97 8.36
N GLN A 417 13.76 -6.02 7.62
CA GLN A 417 13.98 -7.40 8.06
C GLN A 417 15.48 -7.70 8.21
N ALA A 418 16.33 -7.25 7.27
CA ALA A 418 17.79 -7.37 7.37
C ALA A 418 18.34 -6.69 8.63
N ALA A 419 17.83 -5.48 8.95
CA ALA A 419 18.21 -4.75 10.16
C ALA A 419 17.83 -5.51 11.44
N VAL A 420 16.65 -6.11 11.48
CA VAL A 420 16.18 -6.91 12.62
C VAL A 420 17.00 -8.21 12.77
N ILE A 421 17.28 -8.91 11.67
CA ILE A 421 18.14 -10.12 11.66
C ILE A 421 19.51 -9.79 12.26
N ARG A 422 20.14 -8.69 11.81
CA ARG A 422 21.45 -8.26 12.33
C ARG A 422 21.38 -7.96 13.83
N THR A 423 20.31 -7.34 14.30
CA THR A 423 20.11 -7.04 15.73
C THR A 423 19.99 -8.32 16.55
N ARG A 424 19.13 -9.24 16.14
CA ARG A 424 18.92 -10.51 16.84
C ARG A 424 20.14 -11.40 16.85
N HIS A 425 20.87 -11.45 15.75
CA HIS A 425 22.12 -12.21 15.67
C HIS A 425 23.12 -11.74 16.74
N ARG A 426 23.26 -10.40 16.94
CA ARG A 426 24.08 -9.85 18.02
C ARG A 426 23.52 -10.22 19.40
N SER A 427 22.22 -10.14 19.59
CA SER A 427 21.56 -10.47 20.88
C SER A 427 21.75 -11.95 21.23
N ILE A 428 21.66 -12.88 20.26
CA ILE A 428 21.87 -14.32 20.48
C ILE A 428 23.29 -14.62 20.97
N ARG A 429 24.30 -13.87 20.50
CA ARG A 429 25.70 -14.03 20.95
C ARG A 429 25.90 -13.54 22.38
N LEU A 430 25.08 -12.61 22.87
CA LEU A 430 25.21 -11.99 24.20
C LEU A 430 24.39 -12.73 25.27
N VAL A 431 23.40 -13.54 24.89
CA VAL A 431 22.53 -14.27 25.82
C VAL A 431 23.12 -15.64 26.10
N LEU A 432 23.52 -15.87 27.35
CA LEU A 432 24.14 -17.12 27.82
C LEU A 432 23.08 -18.17 28.23
N ASP A 433 21.92 -17.73 28.71
CA ASP A 433 20.85 -18.61 29.19
C ASP A 433 20.19 -19.39 28.04
N ARG A 434 20.04 -20.70 28.19
CA ARG A 434 19.55 -21.62 27.15
C ARG A 434 18.11 -21.33 26.70
N LEU A 435 17.19 -21.04 27.63
CA LEU A 435 15.78 -20.82 27.31
C LEU A 435 15.52 -19.54 26.52
N PRO A 436 15.97 -18.34 26.95
CA PRO A 436 15.79 -17.13 26.16
C PRO A 436 16.56 -17.19 24.84
N ARG A 437 17.72 -17.86 24.78
CA ARG A 437 18.51 -18.05 23.54
C ARG A 437 17.75 -18.89 22.50
N ARG A 438 17.09 -19.98 22.92
CA ARG A 438 16.27 -20.82 21.99
C ARG A 438 15.09 -20.02 21.42
N ARG A 439 14.44 -19.17 22.21
CA ARG A 439 13.36 -18.30 21.72
C ARG A 439 13.89 -17.30 20.68
N LEU A 440 15.02 -16.65 20.94
CA LEU A 440 15.64 -15.73 20.00
C LEU A 440 16.04 -16.40 18.69
N ILE A 441 16.58 -17.63 18.74
CA ILE A 441 16.93 -18.40 17.54
C ILE A 441 15.67 -18.72 16.72
N ARG A 442 14.60 -19.20 17.35
CA ARG A 442 13.34 -19.46 16.67
C ARG A 442 12.78 -18.20 16.00
N ASP A 443 12.76 -17.08 16.72
CA ASP A 443 12.26 -15.81 16.21
C ASP A 443 13.15 -15.27 15.06
N GLN A 444 14.45 -15.55 15.11
CA GLN A 444 15.38 -15.25 14.01
C GLN A 444 15.10 -16.11 12.78
N LEU A 445 14.91 -17.43 12.95
CA LEU A 445 14.59 -18.33 11.83
C LEU A 445 13.31 -17.89 11.10
N VAL A 446 12.24 -17.56 11.85
CA VAL A 446 11.01 -17.03 11.25
C VAL A 446 11.29 -15.75 10.46
N THR A 447 12.11 -14.84 11.01
CA THR A 447 12.47 -13.60 10.30
C THR A 447 13.32 -13.88 9.06
N CYS A 448 14.21 -14.85 9.08
CA CYS A 448 15.00 -15.24 7.91
C CYS A 448 14.13 -15.83 6.78
N VAL A 449 13.15 -16.66 7.13
CA VAL A 449 12.19 -17.20 6.15
C VAL A 449 11.38 -16.07 5.49
N GLY A 450 10.84 -15.15 6.28
CA GLY A 450 10.11 -14.00 5.73
C GLY A 450 11.01 -13.06 4.91
N PHE A 451 12.25 -12.85 5.35
CA PHE A 451 13.25 -12.09 4.59
C PHE A 451 13.52 -12.73 3.23
N ALA A 452 13.73 -14.04 3.19
CA ALA A 452 13.92 -14.77 1.94
C ALA A 452 12.70 -14.64 1.02
N ALA A 453 11.48 -14.78 1.54
CA ALA A 453 10.25 -14.61 0.79
C ALA A 453 10.11 -13.18 0.25
N THR A 454 10.40 -12.16 1.07
CA THR A 454 10.32 -10.74 0.67
C THR A 454 11.37 -10.40 -0.38
N VAL A 455 12.61 -10.87 -0.23
CA VAL A 455 13.68 -10.65 -1.21
C VAL A 455 13.38 -11.39 -2.51
N LEU A 456 12.89 -12.62 -2.44
CA LEU A 456 12.48 -13.37 -3.63
C LEU A 456 11.36 -12.62 -4.37
N GLY A 457 10.33 -12.14 -3.64
CA GLY A 457 9.27 -11.30 -4.22
C GLY A 457 9.83 -10.03 -4.85
N LEU A 458 10.76 -9.34 -4.17
CA LEU A 458 11.44 -8.15 -4.71
C LEU A 458 12.18 -8.45 -6.02
N LEU A 459 12.91 -9.56 -6.09
CA LEU A 459 13.63 -9.97 -7.30
C LEU A 459 12.66 -10.32 -8.44
N ILE A 460 11.58 -11.05 -8.14
CA ILE A 460 10.54 -11.36 -9.14
C ILE A 460 9.93 -10.08 -9.68
N VAL A 461 9.53 -9.13 -8.81
CA VAL A 461 8.96 -7.84 -9.22
C VAL A 461 9.98 -7.03 -10.03
N LEU A 462 11.23 -6.98 -9.60
CA LEU A 462 12.28 -6.25 -10.30
C LEU A 462 12.47 -6.79 -11.72
N VAL A 463 12.61 -8.11 -11.89
CA VAL A 463 12.84 -8.74 -13.20
C VAL A 463 11.62 -8.60 -14.11
N THR A 464 10.41 -8.79 -13.58
CA THR A 464 9.18 -8.81 -14.39
C THR A 464 8.65 -7.42 -14.72
N LYS A 465 8.88 -6.42 -13.86
CA LYS A 465 8.28 -5.09 -13.95
C LYS A 465 9.27 -3.97 -14.31
N LEU A 466 10.58 -4.24 -14.35
CA LEU A 466 11.59 -3.21 -14.61
C LEU A 466 11.30 -2.43 -15.92
N VAL A 467 11.00 -3.16 -16.99
CA VAL A 467 10.69 -2.57 -18.30
C VAL A 467 9.30 -1.91 -18.33
N GLN A 468 8.37 -2.36 -17.46
CA GLN A 468 6.99 -1.90 -17.40
C GLN A 468 6.78 -0.63 -16.53
N GLY A 469 7.86 -0.01 -16.02
CA GLY A 469 7.78 1.22 -15.24
C GLY A 469 8.42 1.16 -13.85
N ALA A 470 8.73 -0.02 -13.30
CA ALA A 470 9.36 -0.14 -11.98
C ALA A 470 10.76 0.52 -11.89
N TRP A 471 11.42 0.77 -13.02
CA TRP A 471 12.68 1.54 -13.10
C TRP A 471 12.52 2.97 -12.52
N VAL A 472 11.32 3.57 -12.64
CA VAL A 472 11.03 4.90 -12.07
C VAL A 472 11.19 4.86 -10.54
N THR A 473 10.69 3.82 -9.88
CA THR A 473 10.84 3.64 -8.43
C THR A 473 12.32 3.49 -8.05
N VAL A 474 13.09 2.71 -8.81
CA VAL A 474 14.54 2.59 -8.59
C VAL A 474 15.21 3.96 -8.72
N LEU A 475 14.88 4.71 -9.77
CA LEU A 475 15.40 6.06 -9.99
C LEU A 475 15.06 7.00 -8.84
N VAL A 476 13.79 7.03 -8.41
CA VAL A 476 13.33 7.86 -7.28
C VAL A 476 14.08 7.52 -5.99
N VAL A 477 14.26 6.23 -5.69
CA VAL A 477 14.98 5.80 -4.49
C VAL A 477 16.47 6.17 -4.57
N VAL A 478 17.12 5.97 -5.71
CA VAL A 478 18.54 6.30 -5.90
C VAL A 478 18.76 7.81 -5.84
N VAL A 479 18.04 8.57 -6.67
CA VAL A 479 18.16 10.04 -6.75
C VAL A 479 17.73 10.70 -5.44
N GLY A 480 16.60 10.25 -4.86
CA GLY A 480 16.11 10.77 -3.58
C GLY A 480 17.10 10.50 -2.44
N THR A 481 17.71 9.30 -2.40
CA THR A 481 18.75 8.97 -1.41
C THR A 481 19.97 9.86 -1.59
N TRP A 482 20.42 10.05 -2.82
CA TRP A 482 21.54 10.91 -3.14
C TRP A 482 21.26 12.37 -2.72
N LEU A 483 20.09 12.91 -3.06
CA LEU A 483 19.67 14.26 -2.66
C LEU A 483 19.63 14.42 -1.13
N CYS A 484 19.03 13.48 -0.41
CA CYS A 484 18.98 13.49 1.05
C CYS A 484 20.38 13.48 1.68
N LEU A 485 21.30 12.67 1.14
CA LEU A 485 22.69 12.63 1.61
C LEU A 485 23.44 13.94 1.30
N ARG A 486 23.20 14.54 0.14
CA ARG A 486 23.75 15.87 -0.23
C ARG A 486 23.22 16.98 0.67
N ILE A 487 21.90 17.02 0.95
CA ILE A 487 21.32 18.00 1.91
C ILE A 487 22.02 17.88 3.26
N LYS A 488 22.22 16.65 3.75
CA LYS A 488 22.90 16.43 5.03
C LYS A 488 24.35 16.90 5.02
N SER A 489 25.08 16.67 3.93
CA SER A 489 26.47 17.13 3.82
C SER A 489 26.55 18.66 3.81
N HIS A 490 25.69 19.35 3.09
CA HIS A 490 25.61 20.81 3.06
C HIS A 490 25.20 21.41 4.42
N ALA A 491 24.22 20.79 5.11
CA ALA A 491 23.81 21.23 6.44
C ALA A 491 24.96 21.13 7.46
N LYS A 492 25.79 20.08 7.38
CA LYS A 492 26.99 19.94 8.22
C LYS A 492 28.04 21.00 7.91
N LEU A 493 28.29 21.30 6.63
CA LEU A 493 29.23 22.35 6.21
C LEU A 493 28.76 23.72 6.70
N ALA A 494 27.48 24.05 6.53
CA ALA A 494 26.91 25.32 7.02
C ALA A 494 27.03 25.46 8.54
N CYS A 495 26.75 24.40 9.32
CA CYS A 495 26.98 24.41 10.77
C CYS A 495 28.46 24.58 11.15
N ALA A 496 29.37 23.93 10.42
CA ALA A 496 30.81 24.06 10.68
C ALA A 496 31.32 25.50 10.40
N PHE A 497 30.81 26.14 9.35
CA PHE A 497 31.10 27.54 9.04
C PHE A 497 30.57 28.52 10.12
N CYS A 498 29.34 28.29 10.60
CA CYS A 498 28.73 29.14 11.64
C CYS A 498 29.35 28.95 13.03
N SER A 499 29.94 27.77 13.31
CA SER A 499 30.55 27.48 14.62
C SER A 499 32.05 27.86 14.72
N GLY A 500 32.65 28.35 13.65
CA GLY A 500 34.06 28.77 13.65
C GLY A 500 35.10 27.66 13.92
N VAL A 501 34.67 26.41 13.91
CA VAL A 501 35.52 25.22 14.09
C VAL A 501 36.03 24.76 12.74
N PRO A 502 37.34 24.77 12.45
CA PRO A 502 37.88 24.22 11.22
C PRO A 502 37.53 22.74 11.11
N SER A 503 36.93 22.36 10.02
CA SER A 503 36.59 20.96 9.74
C SER A 503 37.84 20.12 9.51
N PHE A 504 38.40 19.55 10.59
CA PHE A 504 39.40 18.50 10.52
C PHE A 504 38.76 17.17 10.10
N HIS A 505 38.46 17.02 8.81
CA HIS A 505 38.12 15.74 8.22
C HIS A 505 38.74 15.60 6.81
N GLY A 506 40.04 15.87 6.75
CA GLY A 506 40.88 15.69 5.58
C GLY A 506 42.05 14.73 5.77
N LEU A 507 42.07 13.92 6.81
CA LEU A 507 43.15 12.94 7.04
C LEU A 507 42.59 11.70 7.74
N LEU A 508 41.94 10.84 6.99
CA LEU A 508 41.89 9.37 7.20
C LEU A 508 41.21 8.75 5.99
N LYS A 509 42.07 8.30 5.08
CA LYS A 509 41.75 7.40 3.97
C LYS A 509 41.17 6.07 4.44
#